data_46e088aa7222b1113f28c6200baab1af
#
_entry.id   46e088aa7222b1113f28c6200baab1af
#
_cell.length_a   1.000
_cell.length_b   1.000
_cell.length_c   1.000
_cell.angle_alpha   90.00
_cell.angle_beta   90.00
_cell.angle_gamma   90.00
#
_symmetry.space_group_name_H-M   'P 1'
#
loop_
_entity.id
_entity.type
_entity.pdbx_description
1 polymer ?
#
loop_
_entity_poly.entity_id
_entity_poly.type
_entity_poly.pdbx_seq_one_letter_code
_entity_poly.pdbx_strand_id
1 'polypeptide(L)'
;MQITEIITDESMRELRQHGTAGFPFEYYYDDIRSFSKQLVDWHWHREFEFCYAESGTVLCSVNSARICLEEGDGIFINSRAIHRFETENNAKMPNILFSPEFIAPDGSDIYEEYVSPVLTSGCEYIVIGKNEDPLMSLLTDAVYTAAAGFDDKLGIMIKVCRLWQEICPLAKACTPAADRGTMLTRSRMRTMMQFIADNYREKITLADIAGSASISKSEALRCFNSCVGMTPVKYLTALRLEKAAKLLLSTDDTVKRIAVECGIDNISYFIRIFTAAFGVTPKAYRNSIT
;
A
#
# COMPACT_ATOMS: atom_id res chain seq x y z
N MET A 1 -11.08 -11.80 -8.30
CA MET A 1 -11.23 -10.64 -9.21
C MET A 1 -9.85 -10.11 -9.53
N GLN A 2 -9.54 -9.75 -10.78
CA GLN A 2 -8.25 -9.15 -11.12
C GLN A 2 -8.37 -7.64 -11.07
N ILE A 3 -7.46 -6.99 -10.35
CA ILE A 3 -7.33 -5.52 -10.31
C ILE A 3 -6.21 -5.14 -11.27
N THR A 4 -6.34 -4.00 -11.93
CA THR A 4 -5.33 -3.48 -12.85
C THR A 4 -4.80 -2.11 -12.42
N GLU A 5 -5.36 -1.53 -11.37
CA GLU A 5 -4.96 -0.24 -10.81
C GLU A 5 -5.34 -0.14 -9.34
N ILE A 6 -4.42 0.36 -8.52
CA ILE A 6 -4.69 0.79 -7.15
C ILE A 6 -5.01 2.28 -7.17
N ILE A 7 -6.23 2.62 -6.78
CA ILE A 7 -6.66 4.01 -6.68
C ILE A 7 -6.51 4.45 -5.22
N THR A 8 -5.68 5.46 -4.99
CA THR A 8 -5.40 5.97 -3.65
C THR A 8 -5.87 7.41 -3.49
N ASP A 9 -6.14 7.80 -2.25
CA ASP A 9 -6.22 9.20 -1.87
C ASP A 9 -4.83 9.83 -1.76
N GLU A 10 -4.82 11.07 -1.32
CA GLU A 10 -3.61 11.89 -1.22
C GLU A 10 -2.60 11.40 -0.18
N SER A 11 -3.05 10.58 0.78
CA SER A 11 -2.20 9.96 1.79
C SER A 11 -1.68 8.58 1.39
N MET A 12 -1.86 8.18 0.13
CA MET A 12 -1.64 6.82 -0.39
C MET A 12 -2.59 5.77 0.23
N ARG A 13 -3.68 6.17 0.87
CA ARG A 13 -4.70 5.24 1.31
C ARG A 13 -5.48 4.73 0.12
N GLU A 14 -5.61 3.44 -0.03
CA GLU A 14 -6.46 2.85 -1.04
C GLU A 14 -7.93 3.24 -0.82
N LEU A 15 -8.59 3.68 -1.91
CA LEU A 15 -9.98 4.12 -1.86
C LEU A 15 -10.97 2.97 -2.07
N ARG A 16 -10.48 1.82 -2.50
CA ARG A 16 -11.30 0.63 -2.67
C ARG A 16 -11.78 0.13 -1.31
N GLN A 17 -13.04 -0.22 -1.23
CA GLN A 17 -13.58 -0.96 -0.11
C GLN A 17 -13.39 -2.45 -0.37
N HIS A 18 -12.73 -3.15 0.55
CA HIS A 18 -12.52 -4.58 0.51
C HIS A 18 -13.65 -5.29 1.25
N GLY A 19 -14.38 -6.15 0.52
CA GLY A 19 -15.54 -6.84 1.06
C GLY A 19 -16.77 -5.95 1.29
N THR A 20 -17.67 -6.42 2.12
CA THR A 20 -18.92 -5.74 2.48
C THR A 20 -19.00 -5.49 3.98
N ALA A 21 -19.92 -4.63 4.42
CA ALA A 21 -20.15 -4.41 5.86
C ALA A 21 -20.54 -5.70 6.61
N GLY A 22 -21.24 -6.63 5.95
CA GLY A 22 -21.66 -7.91 6.55
C GLY A 22 -20.60 -9.02 6.41
N PHE A 23 -19.62 -8.85 5.54
CA PHE A 23 -18.51 -9.79 5.34
C PHE A 23 -17.29 -8.99 4.86
N PRO A 24 -16.52 -8.40 5.78
CA PRO A 24 -15.42 -7.50 5.47
C PRO A 24 -14.14 -8.29 5.12
N PHE A 25 -14.23 -9.05 4.05
CA PHE A 25 -13.21 -9.94 3.50
C PHE A 25 -13.26 -9.88 1.98
N GLU A 26 -12.09 -9.90 1.32
CA GLU A 26 -11.99 -9.94 -0.13
C GLU A 26 -10.84 -10.85 -0.57
N TYR A 27 -10.96 -11.39 -1.78
CA TYR A 27 -9.95 -12.18 -2.46
C TYR A 27 -9.61 -11.56 -3.79
N TYR A 28 -8.31 -11.45 -4.07
CA TYR A 28 -7.79 -11.02 -5.36
C TYR A 28 -6.80 -12.05 -5.92
N TYR A 29 -6.75 -12.09 -7.23
CA TYR A 29 -5.76 -12.86 -7.96
C TYR A 29 -4.98 -11.89 -8.84
N ASP A 30 -3.84 -11.42 -8.34
CA ASP A 30 -3.10 -10.38 -8.98
C ASP A 30 -2.01 -10.96 -9.90
N ASP A 31 -2.14 -10.64 -11.18
CA ASP A 31 -1.03 -10.68 -12.13
C ASP A 31 -0.37 -9.29 -12.11
N ILE A 32 0.80 -9.19 -11.48
CA ILE A 32 1.45 -7.89 -11.23
C ILE A 32 1.71 -7.12 -12.52
N ARG A 33 1.99 -7.80 -13.64
CA ARG A 33 2.21 -7.13 -14.93
C ARG A 33 0.95 -6.57 -15.58
N SER A 34 -0.21 -6.99 -15.17
CA SER A 34 -1.48 -6.44 -15.69
C SER A 34 -1.81 -5.07 -15.12
N PHE A 35 -1.12 -4.65 -14.08
CA PHE A 35 -1.25 -3.30 -13.53
C PHE A 35 -0.65 -2.24 -14.46
N SER A 36 -1.24 -1.05 -14.48
CA SER A 36 -0.94 0.04 -15.42
C SER A 36 0.54 0.44 -15.50
N LYS A 37 1.29 0.24 -14.40
CA LYS A 37 2.74 0.48 -14.34
C LYS A 37 3.55 -0.82 -14.26
N GLN A 38 2.92 -1.97 -14.49
CA GLN A 38 3.49 -3.30 -14.27
C GLN A 38 4.01 -3.51 -12.84
N LEU A 39 3.34 -2.86 -11.88
CA LEU A 39 3.58 -2.96 -10.45
C LEU A 39 2.33 -2.56 -9.68
N VAL A 40 2.14 -3.09 -8.49
CA VAL A 40 1.20 -2.62 -7.49
C VAL A 40 1.87 -1.48 -6.75
N ASP A 41 1.48 -0.23 -7.05
CA ASP A 41 2.19 0.96 -6.54
C ASP A 41 1.99 1.17 -5.04
N TRP A 42 2.77 2.06 -4.45
CA TRP A 42 2.71 2.39 -3.03
C TRP A 42 1.29 2.73 -2.59
N HIS A 43 0.79 1.96 -1.61
CA HIS A 43 -0.51 2.18 -0.98
C HIS A 43 -0.51 1.63 0.45
N TRP A 44 -1.55 1.94 1.17
CA TRP A 44 -1.90 1.32 2.43
C TRP A 44 -3.42 1.24 2.57
N HIS A 45 -3.89 0.27 3.31
CA HIS A 45 -5.29 0.06 3.63
C HIS A 45 -5.46 -0.34 5.10
N ARG A 46 -6.70 -0.37 5.59
CA ARG A 46 -7.03 -0.70 6.98
C ARG A 46 -6.99 -2.20 7.25
N GLU A 47 -7.16 -2.98 6.24
CA GLU A 47 -7.23 -4.42 6.28
C GLU A 47 -5.87 -5.02 6.61
N PHE A 48 -5.89 -6.25 7.17
CA PHE A 48 -4.76 -7.17 7.13
C PHE A 48 -4.69 -7.79 5.75
N GLU A 49 -3.50 -8.01 5.24
CA GLU A 49 -3.28 -8.66 3.96
C GLU A 49 -2.39 -9.88 4.11
N PHE A 50 -2.78 -10.95 3.44
CA PHE A 50 -1.97 -12.14 3.28
C PHE A 50 -1.88 -12.46 1.80
N CYS A 51 -0.67 -12.61 1.31
CA CYS A 51 -0.42 -12.99 -0.07
C CYS A 51 0.76 -13.96 -0.16
N TYR A 52 0.86 -14.66 -1.30
CA TYR A 52 2.03 -15.48 -1.60
C TYR A 52 2.35 -15.42 -3.11
N ALA A 53 3.62 -15.64 -3.44
CA ALA A 53 4.05 -15.74 -4.82
C ALA A 53 3.68 -17.14 -5.35
N GLU A 54 2.54 -17.25 -6.03
CA GLU A 54 2.09 -18.49 -6.65
C GLU A 54 3.01 -18.90 -7.81
N SER A 55 3.53 -17.92 -8.54
CA SER A 55 4.54 -18.12 -9.58
C SER A 55 5.42 -16.90 -9.74
N GLY A 56 6.66 -17.12 -10.14
CA GLY A 56 7.65 -16.07 -10.36
C GLY A 56 8.23 -15.50 -9.06
N THR A 57 8.84 -14.33 -9.17
CA THR A 57 9.48 -13.65 -8.05
C THR A 57 8.85 -12.28 -7.86
N VAL A 58 8.49 -11.96 -6.62
CA VAL A 58 7.90 -10.68 -6.24
C VAL A 58 8.85 -9.91 -5.32
N LEU A 59 9.21 -8.71 -5.72
CA LEU A 59 9.89 -7.76 -4.85
C LEU A 59 8.83 -6.98 -4.07
N CYS A 60 8.62 -7.34 -2.80
CA CYS A 60 7.75 -6.65 -1.89
C CYS A 60 8.52 -5.58 -1.13
N SER A 61 8.04 -4.35 -1.14
CA SER A 61 8.56 -3.27 -0.31
C SER A 61 7.52 -2.91 0.74
N VAL A 62 7.89 -2.99 2.03
CA VAL A 62 7.04 -2.59 3.16
C VAL A 62 7.79 -1.53 3.95
N ASN A 63 7.31 -0.30 3.92
CA ASN A 63 8.04 0.87 4.42
C ASN A 63 9.48 0.90 3.86
N SER A 64 10.51 0.77 4.72
CA SER A 64 11.93 0.78 4.31
C SER A 64 12.48 -0.61 3.99
N ALA A 65 11.75 -1.68 4.29
CA ALA A 65 12.19 -3.04 4.02
C ALA A 65 11.97 -3.41 2.55
N ARG A 66 12.90 -4.14 1.98
CA ARG A 66 12.78 -4.78 0.66
C ARG A 66 12.92 -6.27 0.85
N ILE A 67 11.90 -6.99 0.46
CA ILE A 67 11.75 -8.43 0.64
C ILE A 67 11.60 -9.06 -0.73
N CYS A 68 12.43 -10.03 -1.06
CA CYS A 68 12.29 -10.85 -2.25
C CYS A 68 11.50 -12.10 -1.85
N LEU A 69 10.30 -12.25 -2.41
CA LEU A 69 9.48 -13.45 -2.27
C LEU A 69 9.73 -14.32 -3.50
N GLU A 70 10.31 -15.50 -3.30
CA GLU A 70 10.42 -16.52 -4.32
C GLU A 70 9.10 -17.28 -4.47
N GLU A 71 8.95 -17.99 -5.56
CA GLU A 71 7.80 -18.88 -5.78
C GLU A 71 7.59 -19.81 -4.56
N GLY A 72 6.38 -19.78 -4.02
CA GLY A 72 5.95 -20.50 -2.82
C GLY A 72 6.12 -19.71 -1.52
N ASP A 73 6.84 -18.58 -1.49
CA ASP A 73 6.93 -17.75 -0.29
C ASP A 73 5.68 -16.89 -0.14
N GLY A 74 5.24 -16.69 1.11
CA GLY A 74 4.13 -15.82 1.47
C GLY A 74 4.58 -14.65 2.34
N ILE A 75 3.65 -13.72 2.54
CA ILE A 75 3.84 -12.58 3.43
C ILE A 75 2.51 -12.18 4.07
N PHE A 76 2.57 -11.86 5.36
CA PHE A 76 1.55 -11.11 6.07
C PHE A 76 1.94 -9.64 6.10
N ILE A 77 1.04 -8.74 5.77
CA ILE A 77 1.19 -7.29 5.87
C ILE A 77 0.16 -6.77 6.87
N ASN A 78 0.64 -6.05 7.88
CA ASN A 78 -0.20 -5.52 8.94
C ASN A 78 -1.01 -4.31 8.44
N SER A 79 -2.16 -4.10 9.08
CA SER A 79 -3.02 -2.93 8.86
C SER A 79 -2.23 -1.62 8.80
N ARG A 80 -2.49 -0.80 7.80
CA ARG A 80 -1.89 0.52 7.58
C ARG A 80 -0.38 0.54 7.33
N ALA A 81 0.25 -0.60 7.09
CA ALA A 81 1.62 -0.64 6.61
C ALA A 81 1.66 -0.18 5.15
N ILE A 82 2.53 0.78 4.83
CA ILE A 82 2.69 1.25 3.44
C ILE A 82 3.51 0.20 2.68
N HIS A 83 2.98 -0.29 1.57
CA HIS A 83 3.62 -1.35 0.82
C HIS A 83 3.42 -1.20 -0.69
N ARG A 84 4.21 -1.95 -1.46
CA ARG A 84 4.11 -2.09 -2.92
C ARG A 84 4.69 -3.42 -3.36
N PHE A 85 4.26 -3.89 -4.53
CA PHE A 85 4.77 -5.11 -5.15
C PHE A 85 5.27 -4.84 -6.56
N GLU A 86 6.44 -5.36 -6.88
CA GLU A 86 7.08 -5.26 -8.19
C GLU A 86 7.52 -6.65 -8.64
N THR A 87 7.64 -6.84 -9.95
CA THR A 87 8.23 -8.06 -10.51
C THR A 87 9.04 -7.74 -11.75
N GLU A 88 10.18 -8.41 -11.91
CA GLU A 88 10.96 -8.39 -13.15
C GLU A 88 10.48 -9.47 -14.13
N ASN A 89 9.81 -10.50 -13.60
CA ASN A 89 9.26 -11.63 -14.33
C ASN A 89 7.72 -11.63 -14.28
N ASN A 90 7.06 -12.60 -14.96
CA ASN A 90 5.63 -12.79 -14.78
C ASN A 90 5.38 -13.41 -13.40
N ALA A 91 4.86 -12.63 -12.47
CA ALA A 91 4.52 -13.13 -11.14
C ALA A 91 3.02 -13.02 -10.91
N LYS A 92 2.46 -14.09 -10.34
CA LYS A 92 1.08 -14.17 -9.88
C LYS A 92 1.07 -14.24 -8.37
N MET A 93 0.23 -13.42 -7.77
CA MET A 93 0.18 -13.23 -6.34
C MET A 93 -1.27 -13.20 -5.86
N PRO A 94 -1.89 -14.37 -5.62
CA PRO A 94 -3.18 -14.42 -4.95
C PRO A 94 -3.06 -13.87 -3.54
N ASN A 95 -4.07 -13.08 -3.13
CA ASN A 95 -4.10 -12.45 -1.83
C ASN A 95 -5.51 -12.42 -1.23
N ILE A 96 -5.56 -12.38 0.09
CA ILE A 96 -6.76 -12.18 0.88
C ILE A 96 -6.59 -10.96 1.78
N LEU A 97 -7.61 -10.11 1.79
CA LEU A 97 -7.70 -8.92 2.63
C LEU A 97 -8.91 -9.03 3.54
N PHE A 98 -8.74 -8.68 4.80
CA PHE A 98 -9.87 -8.63 5.73
C PHE A 98 -9.67 -7.56 6.81
N SER A 99 -10.77 -6.93 7.18
CA SER A 99 -10.71 -5.94 8.26
C SER A 99 -10.42 -6.59 9.61
N PRO A 100 -9.87 -5.86 10.58
CA PRO A 100 -9.68 -6.36 11.95
C PRO A 100 -10.95 -6.95 12.56
N GLU A 101 -12.10 -6.35 12.25
CA GLU A 101 -13.41 -6.77 12.72
C GLU A 101 -13.90 -8.10 12.11
N PHE A 102 -13.23 -8.62 11.09
CA PHE A 102 -13.51 -9.95 10.56
C PHE A 102 -13.16 -11.06 11.54
N ILE A 103 -12.11 -10.86 12.35
CA ILE A 103 -11.72 -11.81 13.40
C ILE A 103 -12.68 -11.74 14.60
N ALA A 104 -12.97 -10.52 15.06
CA ALA A 104 -13.89 -10.28 16.16
C ALA A 104 -14.39 -8.83 16.16
N PRO A 105 -15.59 -8.56 16.66
CA PRO A 105 -16.11 -7.19 16.80
C PRO A 105 -15.21 -6.34 17.70
N ASP A 106 -15.01 -5.08 17.29
CA ASP A 106 -14.26 -4.08 18.07
C ASP A 106 -14.82 -3.98 19.50
N GLY A 107 -13.93 -3.92 20.48
CA GLY A 107 -14.24 -3.87 21.90
C GLY A 107 -14.70 -5.20 22.52
N SER A 108 -14.69 -6.32 21.77
CA SER A 108 -14.90 -7.66 22.35
C SER A 108 -13.62 -8.20 23.00
N ASP A 109 -13.75 -9.13 23.97
CA ASP A 109 -12.60 -9.75 24.63
C ASP A 109 -11.64 -10.40 23.63
N ILE A 110 -12.18 -11.06 22.58
CA ILE A 110 -11.37 -11.67 21.52
C ILE A 110 -10.61 -10.59 20.72
N TYR A 111 -11.26 -9.48 20.42
CA TYR A 111 -10.60 -8.38 19.72
C TYR A 111 -9.45 -7.80 20.54
N GLU A 112 -9.68 -7.53 21.83
CA GLU A 112 -8.67 -6.94 22.72
C GLU A 112 -7.52 -7.92 23.01
N GLU A 113 -7.76 -9.21 23.00
CA GLU A 113 -6.73 -10.22 23.26
C GLU A 113 -5.92 -10.60 22.00
N TYR A 114 -6.58 -10.68 20.84
CA TYR A 114 -5.97 -11.26 19.63
C TYR A 114 -5.78 -10.27 18.47
N VAL A 115 -6.52 -9.17 18.41
CA VAL A 115 -6.47 -8.23 17.30
C VAL A 115 -5.77 -6.93 17.68
N SER A 116 -6.23 -6.27 18.73
CA SER A 116 -5.70 -4.97 19.20
C SER A 116 -4.18 -5.01 19.44
N PRO A 117 -3.58 -6.07 20.03
CA PRO A 117 -2.13 -6.14 20.18
C PRO A 117 -1.36 -6.24 18.86
N VAL A 118 -1.91 -6.88 17.83
CA VAL A 118 -1.28 -6.94 16.50
C VAL A 118 -1.33 -5.58 15.83
N LEU A 119 -2.47 -4.88 15.90
CA LEU A 119 -2.62 -3.53 15.36
C LEU A 119 -1.67 -2.51 15.99
N THR A 120 -1.39 -2.68 17.28
CA THR A 120 -0.51 -1.79 18.05
C THR A 120 0.93 -2.27 18.13
N SER A 121 1.20 -3.51 17.69
CA SER A 121 2.57 -4.03 17.60
C SER A 121 3.40 -3.21 16.61
N GLY A 122 4.69 -3.25 16.75
CA GLY A 122 5.59 -2.68 15.75
C GLY A 122 5.77 -3.55 14.51
N CYS A 123 5.11 -4.70 14.45
CA CYS A 123 5.15 -5.64 13.34
C CYS A 123 4.48 -5.04 12.11
N GLU A 124 5.21 -4.85 11.05
CA GLU A 124 4.67 -4.33 9.78
C GLU A 124 4.37 -5.47 8.81
N TYR A 125 5.18 -6.51 8.85
CA TYR A 125 5.04 -7.71 8.02
C TYR A 125 5.68 -8.91 8.68
N ILE A 126 5.30 -10.09 8.21
CA ILE A 126 5.94 -11.37 8.53
C ILE A 126 6.11 -12.12 7.22
N VAL A 127 7.33 -12.49 6.88
CA VAL A 127 7.59 -13.39 5.75
C VAL A 127 7.25 -14.80 6.17
N ILE A 128 6.55 -15.53 5.30
CA ILE A 128 6.16 -16.93 5.51
C ILE A 128 6.92 -17.74 4.44
N GLY A 129 8.01 -18.38 4.85
CA GLY A 129 8.82 -19.16 3.94
C GLY A 129 8.06 -20.39 3.40
N LYS A 130 8.30 -20.74 2.15
CA LYS A 130 7.66 -21.91 1.48
C LYS A 130 7.82 -23.25 2.22
N ASN A 131 8.80 -23.33 3.12
CA ASN A 131 9.06 -24.52 3.95
C ASN A 131 8.52 -24.40 5.39
N GLU A 132 7.83 -23.29 5.70
CA GLU A 132 7.25 -23.07 7.03
C GLU A 132 5.88 -23.71 7.15
N ASP A 133 5.87 -25.03 7.38
CA ASP A 133 4.68 -25.76 7.74
C ASP A 133 4.46 -25.65 9.27
N PRO A 134 3.24 -25.37 9.77
CA PRO A 134 1.95 -25.40 9.05
C PRO A 134 1.51 -24.05 8.44
N LEU A 135 2.23 -22.95 8.66
CA LEU A 135 1.75 -21.60 8.37
C LEU A 135 1.48 -21.38 6.87
N MET A 136 2.40 -21.84 6.01
CA MET A 136 2.20 -21.76 4.56
C MET A 136 1.04 -22.61 4.06
N SER A 137 0.84 -23.78 4.66
CA SER A 137 -0.30 -24.65 4.36
C SER A 137 -1.63 -23.99 4.74
N LEU A 138 -1.70 -23.33 5.89
CA LEU A 138 -2.88 -22.58 6.32
C LEU A 138 -3.16 -21.36 5.43
N LEU A 139 -2.12 -20.65 5.00
CA LEU A 139 -2.26 -19.52 4.07
C LEU A 139 -2.83 -19.99 2.74
N THR A 140 -2.24 -20.99 2.11
CA THR A 140 -2.69 -21.51 0.82
C THR A 140 -4.11 -22.08 0.91
N ASP A 141 -4.45 -22.80 1.98
CA ASP A 141 -5.79 -23.33 2.21
C ASP A 141 -6.85 -22.23 2.35
N ALA A 142 -6.55 -21.15 3.06
CA ALA A 142 -7.44 -19.99 3.17
C ALA A 142 -7.64 -19.30 1.80
N VAL A 143 -6.55 -19.08 1.05
CA VAL A 143 -6.58 -18.48 -0.28
C VAL A 143 -7.35 -19.33 -1.27
N TYR A 144 -7.09 -20.63 -1.37
CA TYR A 144 -7.82 -21.53 -2.27
C TYR A 144 -9.30 -21.64 -1.94
N THR A 145 -9.64 -21.61 -0.64
CA THR A 145 -11.06 -21.61 -0.25
C THR A 145 -11.75 -20.33 -0.70
N ALA A 146 -11.11 -19.18 -0.54
CA ALA A 146 -11.63 -17.91 -1.02
C ALA A 146 -11.72 -17.83 -2.55
N ALA A 147 -10.74 -18.41 -3.25
CA ALA A 147 -10.71 -18.50 -4.72
C ALA A 147 -11.88 -19.32 -5.30
N ALA A 148 -12.37 -20.31 -4.56
CA ALA A 148 -13.53 -21.12 -4.98
C ALA A 148 -14.86 -20.36 -4.94
N GLY A 149 -14.89 -19.18 -4.32
CA GLY A 149 -16.07 -18.31 -4.21
C GLY A 149 -16.52 -18.08 -2.77
N PHE A 150 -17.48 -17.18 -2.59
CA PHE A 150 -17.94 -16.76 -1.26
C PHE A 150 -19.23 -17.47 -0.80
N ASP A 151 -19.56 -18.62 -1.37
CA ASP A 151 -20.72 -19.42 -0.92
C ASP A 151 -20.48 -20.04 0.44
N ASP A 152 -19.22 -20.41 0.75
CA ASP A 152 -18.80 -20.94 2.06
C ASP A 152 -18.11 -19.88 2.94
N LYS A 153 -18.83 -18.84 3.31
CA LYS A 153 -18.31 -17.78 4.18
C LYS A 153 -17.83 -18.27 5.54
N LEU A 154 -18.50 -19.29 6.09
CA LEU A 154 -18.10 -19.87 7.37
C LEU A 154 -16.79 -20.65 7.24
N GLY A 155 -16.61 -21.42 6.17
CA GLY A 155 -15.38 -22.12 5.88
C GLY A 155 -14.20 -21.16 5.69
N ILE A 156 -14.39 -20.07 4.96
CA ILE A 156 -13.38 -18.98 4.81
C ILE A 156 -13.02 -18.44 6.20
N MET A 157 -14.02 -18.07 7.03
CA MET A 157 -13.79 -17.51 8.35
C MET A 157 -13.00 -18.48 9.25
N ILE A 158 -13.35 -19.75 9.27
CA ILE A 158 -12.65 -20.78 10.07
C ILE A 158 -11.17 -20.85 9.65
N LYS A 159 -10.88 -20.86 8.34
CA LYS A 159 -9.51 -20.97 7.82
C LYS A 159 -8.69 -19.72 8.10
N VAL A 160 -9.27 -18.55 7.92
CA VAL A 160 -8.62 -17.27 8.27
C VAL A 160 -8.36 -17.20 9.78
N CYS A 161 -9.30 -17.62 10.63
CA CYS A 161 -9.08 -17.64 12.07
C CYS A 161 -7.95 -18.63 12.49
N ARG A 162 -7.81 -19.76 11.81
CA ARG A 162 -6.69 -20.69 12.05
C ARG A 162 -5.35 -20.07 11.65
N LEU A 163 -5.29 -19.46 10.47
CA LEU A 163 -4.10 -18.71 10.02
C LEU A 163 -3.76 -17.59 11.00
N TRP A 164 -4.78 -16.87 11.49
CA TRP A 164 -4.63 -15.81 12.48
C TRP A 164 -4.08 -16.30 13.81
N GLN A 165 -4.49 -17.49 14.28
CA GLN A 165 -3.97 -18.09 15.51
C GLN A 165 -2.45 -18.30 15.46
N GLU A 166 -1.90 -18.65 14.30
CA GLU A 166 -0.45 -18.82 14.10
C GLU A 166 0.30 -17.48 13.93
N ILE A 167 -0.29 -16.53 13.19
CA ILE A 167 0.34 -15.22 12.95
C ILE A 167 0.30 -14.32 14.19
N CYS A 168 -0.77 -14.34 14.96
CA CYS A 168 -0.96 -13.43 16.10
C CYS A 168 0.18 -13.50 17.13
N PRO A 169 0.64 -14.66 17.62
CA PRO A 169 1.78 -14.73 18.53
C PRO A 169 3.07 -14.25 17.88
N LEU A 170 3.30 -14.53 16.61
CA LEU A 170 4.48 -14.04 15.88
C LEU A 170 4.47 -12.52 15.75
N ALA A 171 3.32 -11.94 15.39
CA ALA A 171 3.16 -10.49 15.30
C ALA A 171 3.31 -9.79 16.65
N LYS A 172 2.83 -10.40 17.72
CA LYS A 172 3.01 -9.90 19.11
C LYS A 172 4.46 -9.99 19.56
N ALA A 173 5.14 -11.09 19.23
CA ALA A 173 6.54 -11.32 19.56
C ALA A 173 7.50 -10.53 18.67
N CYS A 174 7.02 -10.03 17.53
CA CYS A 174 7.74 -9.12 16.69
C CYS A 174 7.99 -7.84 17.48
N THR A 175 8.96 -7.91 18.40
CA THR A 175 9.51 -6.70 18.99
C THR A 175 9.96 -5.87 17.80
N PRO A 176 9.51 -4.62 17.68
CA PRO A 176 10.14 -3.73 16.74
C PRO A 176 11.64 -3.83 17.02
N ALA A 177 12.42 -4.18 16.01
CA ALA A 177 13.83 -3.78 15.98
C ALA A 177 13.88 -2.24 15.96
N ALA A 178 12.89 -1.65 16.50
CA ALA A 178 12.55 -0.25 16.52
C ALA A 178 12.37 0.14 17.95
N ASP A 179 13.45 0.60 18.45
CA ASP A 179 13.54 1.84 19.16
C ASP A 179 12.27 2.69 19.02
N ARG A 180 11.85 3.38 20.09
CA ARG A 180 10.86 4.48 20.07
C ARG A 180 11.01 5.41 18.85
N GLY A 181 12.20 5.47 18.25
CA GLY A 181 12.51 6.13 16.99
C GLY A 181 11.69 5.69 15.79
N THR A 182 11.36 4.42 15.63
CA THR A 182 10.63 3.95 14.43
C THR A 182 9.13 4.28 14.50
N MET A 183 8.49 4.13 15.66
CA MET A 183 7.09 4.58 15.83
C MET A 183 6.98 6.09 15.64
N LEU A 184 7.93 6.85 16.16
CA LEU A 184 7.98 8.29 16.00
C LEU A 184 8.23 8.68 14.53
N THR A 185 9.10 7.96 13.84
CA THR A 185 9.40 8.17 12.42
C THR A 185 8.14 7.94 11.57
N ARG A 186 7.35 6.89 11.85
CA ARG A 186 6.07 6.60 11.16
C ARG A 186 5.01 7.66 11.41
N SER A 187 4.85 8.08 12.66
CA SER A 187 3.91 9.16 13.01
C SER A 187 4.28 10.45 12.29
N ARG A 188 5.54 10.80 12.28
CA ARG A 188 6.08 11.97 11.56
C ARG A 188 5.86 11.86 10.05
N MET A 189 6.09 10.66 9.49
CA MET A 189 5.87 10.40 8.07
C MET A 189 4.41 10.63 7.68
N ARG A 190 3.44 10.05 8.43
CA ARG A 190 2.01 10.28 8.19
C ARG A 190 1.64 11.75 8.24
N THR A 191 2.12 12.47 9.26
CA THR A 191 1.86 13.91 9.38
C THR A 191 2.39 14.69 8.18
N MET A 192 3.61 14.39 7.73
CA MET A 192 4.20 15.05 6.57
C MET A 192 3.47 14.68 5.26
N MET A 193 3.07 13.42 5.08
CA MET A 193 2.31 13.00 3.90
C MET A 193 0.93 13.67 3.86
N GLN A 194 0.22 13.71 4.99
CA GLN A 194 -1.06 14.40 5.08
C GLN A 194 -0.90 15.90 4.78
N PHE A 195 0.13 16.54 5.32
CA PHE A 195 0.42 17.95 5.01
C PHE A 195 0.66 18.18 3.52
N ILE A 196 1.45 17.30 2.88
CA ILE A 196 1.69 17.37 1.43
C ILE A 196 0.37 17.21 0.67
N ALA A 197 -0.45 16.26 1.08
CA ALA A 197 -1.74 15.96 0.47
C ALA A 197 -2.71 17.14 0.54
N ASP A 198 -2.81 17.78 1.68
CA ASP A 198 -3.71 18.93 1.91
C ASP A 198 -3.23 20.19 1.18
N ASN A 199 -1.92 20.30 0.90
CA ASN A 199 -1.29 21.53 0.41
C ASN A 199 -0.55 21.36 -0.94
N TYR A 200 -0.71 20.25 -1.67
CA TYR A 200 0.06 19.99 -2.89
C TYR A 200 -0.11 21.06 -3.99
N ARG A 201 -1.24 21.75 -4.00
CA ARG A 201 -1.53 22.84 -4.95
C ARG A 201 -0.72 24.10 -4.67
N GLU A 202 -0.31 24.26 -3.42
CA GLU A 202 0.39 25.42 -2.93
C GLU A 202 1.91 25.31 -3.12
N LYS A 203 2.60 26.43 -3.04
CA LYS A 203 4.06 26.47 -3.11
C LYS A 203 4.69 26.06 -1.77
N ILE A 204 4.59 24.78 -1.43
CA ILE A 204 5.21 24.25 -0.22
C ILE A 204 6.67 23.84 -0.46
N THR A 205 7.48 24.03 0.57
CA THR A 205 8.91 23.72 0.57
C THR A 205 9.22 22.53 1.48
N LEU A 206 10.45 21.99 1.39
CA LEU A 206 10.94 20.98 2.33
C LEU A 206 10.89 21.48 3.79
N ALA A 207 11.02 22.80 4.02
CA ALA A 207 10.92 23.38 5.36
C ALA A 207 9.49 23.30 5.90
N ASP A 208 8.49 23.58 5.06
CA ASP A 208 7.08 23.53 5.45
C ASP A 208 6.67 22.09 5.75
N ILE A 209 7.10 21.14 4.90
CA ILE A 209 6.86 19.71 5.11
C ILE A 209 7.49 19.24 6.43
N ALA A 210 8.75 19.56 6.70
CA ALA A 210 9.42 19.20 7.93
C ALA A 210 8.77 19.86 9.15
N GLY A 211 8.38 21.13 9.02
CA GLY A 211 7.68 21.91 10.04
C GLY A 211 6.35 21.31 10.46
N SER A 212 5.59 20.71 9.53
CA SER A 212 4.31 20.06 9.84
C SER A 212 4.45 18.94 10.87
N ALA A 213 5.58 18.24 10.87
CA ALA A 213 5.89 17.19 11.84
C ALA A 213 6.81 17.66 12.98
N SER A 214 7.05 18.98 13.11
CA SER A 214 7.94 19.57 14.11
C SER A 214 9.36 18.99 14.12
N ILE A 215 9.94 18.75 12.93
CA ILE A 215 11.28 18.17 12.76
C ILE A 215 12.16 19.00 11.82
N SER A 216 13.46 18.70 11.82
CA SER A 216 14.41 19.34 10.90
C SER A 216 14.25 18.82 9.46
N LYS A 217 14.72 19.60 8.48
CA LYS A 217 14.76 19.17 7.06
C LYS A 217 15.55 17.87 6.87
N SER A 218 16.66 17.71 7.59
CA SER A 218 17.49 16.50 7.52
C SER A 218 16.74 15.28 8.04
N GLU A 219 15.98 15.44 9.12
CA GLU A 219 15.16 14.39 9.68
C GLU A 219 13.98 14.02 8.75
N ALA A 220 13.33 15.02 8.12
CA ALA A 220 12.30 14.77 7.12
C ALA A 220 12.83 13.99 5.92
N LEU A 221 14.01 14.34 5.40
CA LEU A 221 14.68 13.59 4.35
C LEU A 221 14.97 12.14 4.77
N ARG A 222 15.45 11.96 6.01
CA ARG A 222 15.73 10.63 6.57
C ARG A 222 14.45 9.79 6.68
N CYS A 223 13.37 10.35 7.22
CA CYS A 223 12.08 9.67 7.34
C CYS A 223 11.55 9.24 5.98
N PHE A 224 11.52 10.13 4.99
CA PHE A 224 11.03 9.81 3.65
C PHE A 224 11.91 8.77 2.93
N ASN A 225 13.24 8.93 2.99
CA ASN A 225 14.15 7.96 2.38
C ASN A 225 14.04 6.57 3.04
N SER A 226 13.85 6.52 4.37
CA SER A 226 13.72 5.25 5.08
C SER A 226 12.35 4.58 4.86
N CYS A 227 11.26 5.35 4.71
CA CYS A 227 9.92 4.79 4.59
C CYS A 227 9.50 4.51 3.14
N VAL A 228 9.83 5.39 2.19
CA VAL A 228 9.37 5.29 0.80
C VAL A 228 10.47 5.40 -0.25
N GLY A 229 11.74 5.42 0.16
CA GLY A 229 12.89 5.43 -0.76
C GLY A 229 13.04 6.69 -1.62
N MET A 230 12.36 7.78 -1.27
CA MET A 230 12.41 9.04 -2.01
C MET A 230 12.45 10.26 -1.08
N THR A 231 12.72 11.44 -1.64
CA THR A 231 12.68 12.69 -0.86
C THR A 231 11.25 13.25 -0.79
N PRO A 232 10.90 14.06 0.25
CA PRO A 232 9.59 14.73 0.36
C PRO A 232 9.21 15.52 -0.90
N VAL A 233 10.18 16.21 -1.52
CA VAL A 233 9.95 17.01 -2.73
C VAL A 233 9.69 16.13 -3.95
N LYS A 234 10.37 14.99 -4.06
CA LYS A 234 10.07 14.00 -5.12
C LYS A 234 8.67 13.42 -4.94
N TYR A 235 8.29 13.10 -3.70
CA TYR A 235 6.95 12.63 -3.36
C TYR A 235 5.87 13.66 -3.73
N LEU A 236 6.03 14.92 -3.34
CA LEU A 236 5.15 16.03 -3.74
C LEU A 236 5.02 16.13 -5.26
N THR A 237 6.14 16.00 -5.98
CA THR A 237 6.13 16.06 -7.45
C THR A 237 5.37 14.88 -8.06
N ALA A 238 5.56 13.68 -7.54
CA ALA A 238 4.85 12.47 -7.99
C ALA A 238 3.33 12.61 -7.76
N LEU A 239 2.91 13.06 -6.58
CA LEU A 239 1.51 13.33 -6.27
C LEU A 239 0.88 14.36 -7.23
N ARG A 240 1.57 15.48 -7.50
CA ARG A 240 1.11 16.50 -8.46
C ARG A 240 0.90 15.93 -9.86
N LEU A 241 1.83 15.10 -10.32
CA LEU A 241 1.75 14.47 -11.63
C LEU A 241 0.60 13.45 -11.71
N GLU A 242 0.35 12.70 -10.66
CA GLU A 242 -0.77 11.78 -10.58
C GLU A 242 -2.12 12.53 -10.63
N LYS A 243 -2.26 13.62 -9.84
CA LYS A 243 -3.46 14.48 -9.91
C LYS A 243 -3.65 15.07 -11.29
N ALA A 244 -2.55 15.54 -11.93
CA ALA A 244 -2.62 16.07 -13.29
C ALA A 244 -3.06 15.00 -14.31
N ALA A 245 -2.58 13.76 -14.18
CA ALA A 245 -3.00 12.65 -15.04
C ALA A 245 -4.50 12.37 -14.91
N LYS A 246 -5.05 12.35 -13.69
CA LYS A 246 -6.50 12.22 -13.45
C LYS A 246 -7.29 13.37 -14.09
N LEU A 247 -6.86 14.62 -13.93
CA LEU A 247 -7.53 15.79 -14.52
C LEU A 247 -7.45 15.79 -16.06
N LEU A 248 -6.35 15.33 -16.63
CA LEU A 248 -6.21 15.20 -18.09
C LEU A 248 -7.26 14.25 -18.69
N LEU A 249 -7.64 13.19 -17.97
CA LEU A 249 -8.62 12.19 -18.42
C LEU A 249 -10.05 12.56 -18.09
N SER A 250 -10.29 13.37 -17.06
CA SER A 250 -11.62 13.68 -16.54
C SER A 250 -12.14 15.07 -16.92
N THR A 251 -11.30 15.91 -17.53
CA THR A 251 -11.68 17.30 -17.89
C THR A 251 -11.17 17.71 -19.26
N ASP A 252 -11.81 18.73 -19.86
CA ASP A 252 -11.36 19.39 -21.10
C ASP A 252 -10.42 20.58 -20.84
N ASP A 253 -9.98 20.77 -19.60
CA ASP A 253 -9.10 21.88 -19.23
C ASP A 253 -7.79 21.85 -20.00
N THR A 254 -7.25 23.02 -20.29
CA THR A 254 -5.95 23.11 -21.00
C THR A 254 -4.83 22.51 -20.14
N VAL A 255 -3.83 21.91 -20.80
CA VAL A 255 -2.64 21.35 -20.12
C VAL A 255 -1.98 22.38 -19.20
N LYS A 256 -1.98 23.67 -19.60
CA LYS A 256 -1.47 24.77 -18.78
C LYS A 256 -2.30 24.98 -17.51
N ARG A 257 -3.63 24.96 -17.60
CA ARG A 257 -4.51 25.13 -16.45
C ARG A 257 -4.35 23.98 -15.47
N ILE A 258 -4.32 22.75 -15.96
CA ILE A 258 -4.10 21.55 -15.14
C ILE A 258 -2.75 21.62 -14.41
N ALA A 259 -1.67 22.01 -15.10
CA ALA A 259 -0.36 22.15 -14.47
C ALA A 259 -0.40 23.15 -13.30
N VAL A 260 -1.00 24.33 -13.50
CA VAL A 260 -1.14 25.36 -12.46
C VAL A 260 -2.03 24.86 -11.31
N GLU A 261 -3.15 24.21 -11.61
CA GLU A 261 -4.06 23.66 -10.61
C GLU A 261 -3.40 22.58 -9.75
N CYS A 262 -2.43 21.85 -10.31
CA CYS A 262 -1.61 20.89 -9.59
C CYS A 262 -0.37 21.51 -8.92
N GLY A 263 -0.27 22.83 -8.83
CA GLY A 263 0.83 23.55 -8.18
C GLY A 263 2.14 23.59 -8.96
N ILE A 264 2.09 23.44 -10.31
CA ILE A 264 3.27 23.51 -11.19
C ILE A 264 3.10 24.67 -12.16
N ASP A 265 3.63 25.84 -11.82
CA ASP A 265 3.49 27.08 -12.61
C ASP A 265 4.24 27.03 -13.95
N ASN A 266 5.37 26.33 -13.99
CA ASN A 266 6.20 26.27 -15.21
C ASN A 266 5.74 25.12 -16.11
N ILE A 267 5.03 25.48 -17.19
CA ILE A 267 4.47 24.51 -18.14
C ILE A 267 5.54 23.66 -18.84
N SER A 268 6.69 24.24 -19.20
CA SER A 268 7.76 23.49 -19.85
C SER A 268 8.38 22.45 -18.91
N TYR A 269 8.56 22.84 -17.65
CA TYR A 269 8.98 21.93 -16.59
C TYR A 269 7.93 20.81 -16.40
N PHE A 270 6.64 21.16 -16.30
CA PHE A 270 5.55 20.20 -16.17
C PHE A 270 5.57 19.17 -17.30
N ILE A 271 5.59 19.60 -18.57
CA ILE A 271 5.59 18.68 -19.71
C ILE A 271 6.79 17.74 -19.64
N ARG A 272 7.98 18.25 -19.30
CA ARG A 272 9.20 17.45 -19.20
C ARG A 272 9.08 16.37 -18.12
N ILE A 273 8.67 16.73 -16.89
CA ILE A 273 8.58 15.78 -15.78
C ILE A 273 7.41 14.80 -15.96
N PHE A 274 6.29 15.23 -16.55
CA PHE A 274 5.16 14.38 -16.88
C PHE A 274 5.57 13.32 -17.92
N THR A 275 6.25 13.75 -18.99
CA THR A 275 6.73 12.82 -20.03
C THR A 275 7.75 11.83 -19.48
N ALA A 276 8.61 12.27 -18.56
CA ALA A 276 9.55 11.36 -17.88
C ALA A 276 8.85 10.34 -16.98
N ALA A 277 7.73 10.70 -16.35
CA ALA A 277 6.98 9.83 -15.45
C ALA A 277 6.05 8.84 -16.18
N PHE A 278 5.39 9.28 -17.25
CA PHE A 278 4.34 8.51 -17.95
C PHE A 278 4.75 8.02 -19.35
N GLY A 279 5.96 8.33 -19.81
CA GLY A 279 6.48 7.92 -21.13
C GLY A 279 5.88 8.69 -22.32
N VAL A 280 4.81 9.46 -22.12
CA VAL A 280 4.10 10.21 -23.16
C VAL A 280 3.82 11.65 -22.70
N THR A 281 3.63 12.57 -23.65
CA THR A 281 3.29 13.96 -23.32
C THR A 281 1.88 14.07 -22.71
N PRO A 282 1.58 15.10 -21.88
CA PRO A 282 0.24 15.30 -21.32
C PRO A 282 -0.87 15.31 -22.36
N LYS A 283 -0.62 15.90 -23.55
CA LYS A 283 -1.59 15.91 -24.67
C LYS A 283 -1.81 14.50 -25.24
N ALA A 284 -0.74 13.72 -25.42
CA ALA A 284 -0.86 12.34 -25.90
C ALA A 284 -1.54 11.45 -24.85
N TYR A 285 -1.25 11.65 -23.57
CA TYR A 285 -1.88 10.94 -22.46
C TYR A 285 -3.40 11.13 -22.43
N ARG A 286 -3.89 12.38 -22.63
CA ARG A 286 -5.33 12.66 -22.75
C ARG A 286 -5.98 11.88 -23.88
N ASN A 287 -5.32 11.77 -25.02
CA ASN A 287 -5.86 11.14 -26.22
C ASN A 287 -5.73 9.60 -26.21
N SER A 288 -5.12 9.00 -25.19
CA SER A 288 -4.89 7.53 -25.14
C SER A 288 -6.13 6.73 -24.72
N ILE A 289 -7.21 7.37 -24.27
CA ILE A 289 -8.46 6.73 -23.81
C ILE A 289 -9.65 7.09 -24.72
N THR A 290 -9.42 7.86 -25.77
CA THR A 290 -10.41 8.07 -26.85
C THR A 290 -10.19 7.04 -27.93
#